data_3dd8dbf89fac7bfeb9b7e3f122b73564
#
_entry.id   3dd8dbf89fac7bfeb9b7e3f122b73564
#
_cell.length_a   1.000
_cell.length_b   1.000
_cell.length_c   1.000
_cell.angle_alpha   90.00
_cell.angle_beta   90.00
_cell.angle_gamma   90.00
#
_symmetry.space_group_name_H-M   'P 1'
#
loop_
_entity.id
_entity.type
_entity.pdbx_description
1 polymer ?
#
loop_
_entity_poly.entity_id
_entity_poly.type
_entity_poly.pdbx_seq_one_letter_code
_entity_poly.pdbx_strand_id
1 'polypeptide(L)'
;MTTHTTLNKILKYHPCGRETNGDSGFSKLLKYLNKTKADDEPLSFITILESNGILDAIWCLRTLPNYDLEVMEFKLKCARRVEHLDRSGTAKDCLDVLDRFIGGNATKDDLRDAAAYAADAADAAAYADAADAAAYAADAAYAADAAAYAAAAAAAAAEREYQTQIFREIFG
;
A
#
# COMPACT_ATOMS: atom_id res chain seq x y z
N MET A 1 -11.60 -5.72 -17.05
CA MET A 1 -10.75 -4.96 -18.03
C MET A 1 -9.40 -4.81 -17.39
N THR A 2 -8.32 -5.19 -18.05
CA THR A 2 -6.98 -5.08 -17.46
C THR A 2 -6.59 -3.61 -17.36
N THR A 3 -6.38 -3.11 -16.16
CA THR A 3 -6.00 -1.71 -15.91
C THR A 3 -4.56 -1.47 -16.33
N HIS A 4 -4.30 -0.40 -17.07
CA HIS A 4 -2.98 -0.06 -17.61
C HIS A 4 -2.53 1.33 -17.19
N THR A 5 -1.22 1.51 -17.09
CA THR A 5 -0.57 2.81 -17.02
C THR A 5 0.29 3.05 -18.28
N THR A 6 1.15 4.06 -18.28
CA THR A 6 2.17 4.30 -19.30
C THR A 6 3.46 4.79 -18.66
N LEU A 7 4.60 4.64 -19.34
CA LEU A 7 5.88 5.15 -18.84
C LEU A 7 5.85 6.67 -18.64
N ASN A 8 5.17 7.42 -19.52
CA ASN A 8 5.01 8.86 -19.37
C ASN A 8 4.16 9.25 -18.16
N LYS A 9 3.10 8.47 -17.84
CA LYS A 9 2.33 8.69 -16.61
C LYS A 9 3.18 8.45 -15.36
N ILE A 10 3.94 7.35 -15.31
CA ILE A 10 4.85 7.04 -14.20
C ILE A 10 5.85 8.19 -14.02
N LEU A 11 6.42 8.69 -15.11
CA LEU A 11 7.44 9.74 -15.07
C LEU A 11 6.93 11.07 -14.49
N LYS A 12 5.64 11.40 -14.70
CA LYS A 12 5.01 12.61 -14.11
C LYS A 12 5.02 12.63 -12.57
N TYR A 13 5.09 11.48 -11.94
CA TYR A 13 5.13 11.35 -10.47
C TYR A 13 6.54 11.34 -9.89
N HIS A 14 7.58 11.69 -10.70
CA HIS A 14 8.96 11.79 -10.26
C HIS A 14 9.47 10.56 -9.51
N PRO A 15 9.55 9.37 -10.17
CA PRO A 15 10.04 8.16 -9.52
C PRO A 15 11.45 8.37 -8.96
N CYS A 16 11.71 7.87 -7.75
CA CYS A 16 13.02 8.00 -7.10
C CYS A 16 14.15 7.45 -7.98
N GLY A 17 15.32 8.10 -7.94
CA GLY A 17 16.53 7.66 -8.66
C GLY A 17 16.57 8.01 -10.14
N ARG A 18 15.73 8.93 -10.60
CA ARG A 18 15.76 9.41 -11.98
C ARG A 18 17.11 9.99 -12.41
N GLU A 19 17.86 10.55 -11.47
CA GLU A 19 19.10 11.31 -11.73
C GLU A 19 20.38 10.57 -11.30
N THR A 20 20.31 9.38 -10.69
CA THR A 20 21.47 8.65 -10.19
C THR A 20 21.71 7.37 -10.98
N ASN A 21 22.79 7.37 -11.76
CA ASN A 21 23.60 6.22 -12.23
C ASN A 21 22.92 4.86 -12.53
N GLY A 22 21.78 4.84 -13.22
CA GLY A 22 21.29 3.60 -13.86
C GLY A 22 20.58 2.57 -12.99
N ASP A 23 20.58 2.72 -11.66
CA ASP A 23 20.00 1.72 -10.72
C ASP A 23 18.62 2.10 -10.15
N SER A 24 17.96 3.10 -10.73
CA SER A 24 16.60 3.49 -10.32
C SER A 24 15.56 2.47 -10.76
N GLY A 25 14.46 2.36 -10.01
CA GLY A 25 13.32 1.53 -10.39
C GLY A 25 12.82 1.84 -11.81
N PHE A 26 12.80 3.12 -12.20
CA PHE A 26 12.39 3.51 -13.55
C PHE A 26 13.38 3.07 -14.63
N SER A 27 14.70 3.19 -14.38
CA SER A 27 15.75 2.71 -15.31
C SER A 27 15.71 1.18 -15.46
N LYS A 28 15.46 0.47 -14.36
CA LYS A 28 15.27 -0.99 -14.37
C LYS A 28 14.08 -1.40 -15.24
N LEU A 29 12.95 -0.69 -15.12
CA LEU A 29 11.75 -0.93 -15.93
C LEU A 29 12.00 -0.65 -17.42
N LEU A 30 12.64 0.47 -17.76
CA LEU A 30 13.02 0.76 -19.14
C LEU A 30 13.90 -0.35 -19.74
N LYS A 31 14.91 -0.81 -19.00
CA LYS A 31 15.80 -1.90 -19.42
C LYS A 31 15.05 -3.20 -19.63
N TYR A 32 14.13 -3.55 -18.72
CA TYR A 32 13.30 -4.74 -18.84
C TYR A 32 12.44 -4.72 -20.11
N LEU A 33 11.91 -3.53 -20.46
CA LEU A 33 11.08 -3.31 -21.64
C LEU A 33 11.90 -3.10 -22.95
N ASN A 34 13.24 -3.16 -22.88
CA ASN A 34 14.15 -2.81 -23.99
C ASN A 34 13.89 -1.41 -24.57
N LYS A 35 13.55 -0.44 -23.70
CA LYS A 35 13.28 0.95 -24.07
C LYS A 35 14.37 1.89 -23.56
N THR A 36 14.65 2.95 -24.32
CA THR A 36 15.62 3.99 -23.95
C THR A 36 14.97 5.29 -23.47
N LYS A 37 13.67 5.44 -23.68
CA LYS A 37 12.87 6.61 -23.30
C LYS A 37 11.45 6.19 -22.93
N ALA A 38 10.78 7.06 -22.16
CA ALA A 38 9.36 6.90 -21.85
C ALA A 38 8.48 7.14 -23.08
N ASP A 39 7.36 6.45 -23.12
CA ASP A 39 6.30 6.55 -24.12
C ASP A 39 4.91 6.41 -23.50
N ASP A 40 3.88 6.46 -24.34
CA ASP A 40 2.48 6.31 -23.92
C ASP A 40 1.89 4.94 -24.32
N GLU A 41 2.73 3.95 -24.62
CA GLU A 41 2.23 2.59 -24.84
C GLU A 41 1.61 2.04 -23.56
N PRO A 42 0.47 1.32 -23.65
CA PRO A 42 -0.16 0.68 -22.51
C PRO A 42 0.80 -0.29 -21.82
N LEU A 43 1.01 -0.09 -20.52
CA LEU A 43 1.87 -0.89 -19.67
C LEU A 43 1.03 -1.54 -18.57
N SER A 44 1.02 -2.87 -18.50
CA SER A 44 0.30 -3.58 -17.46
C SER A 44 1.02 -3.46 -16.10
N PHE A 45 0.26 -3.45 -15.02
CA PHE A 45 0.84 -3.45 -13.67
C PHE A 45 1.56 -4.76 -13.34
N ILE A 46 1.17 -5.87 -13.99
CA ILE A 46 1.87 -7.15 -13.85
C ILE A 46 3.28 -7.09 -14.45
N THR A 47 3.46 -6.42 -15.58
CA THR A 47 4.79 -6.20 -16.15
C THR A 47 5.70 -5.41 -15.20
N ILE A 48 5.15 -4.40 -14.51
CA ILE A 48 5.90 -3.64 -13.49
C ILE A 48 6.23 -4.53 -12.29
N LEU A 49 5.28 -5.34 -11.82
CA LEU A 49 5.50 -6.32 -10.75
C LEU A 49 6.64 -7.29 -11.07
N GLU A 50 6.65 -7.84 -12.28
CA GLU A 50 7.68 -8.79 -12.74
C GLU A 50 9.06 -8.15 -12.90
N SER A 51 9.10 -6.92 -13.41
CA SER A 51 10.34 -6.18 -13.57
C SER A 51 10.92 -5.70 -12.24
N ASN A 52 10.12 -5.07 -11.40
CA ASN A 52 10.56 -4.27 -10.28
C ASN A 52 10.16 -4.81 -8.90
N GLY A 53 9.17 -5.68 -8.84
CA GLY A 53 8.61 -6.22 -7.61
C GLY A 53 7.42 -5.43 -7.07
N ILE A 54 6.84 -5.93 -5.97
CA ILE A 54 5.55 -5.47 -5.44
C ILE A 54 5.57 -4.00 -4.98
N LEU A 55 6.67 -3.53 -4.39
CA LEU A 55 6.72 -2.16 -3.87
C LEU A 55 6.62 -1.11 -4.99
N ASP A 56 7.35 -1.32 -6.09
CA ASP A 56 7.29 -0.42 -7.24
C ASP A 56 5.95 -0.55 -7.98
N ALA A 57 5.39 -1.75 -8.07
CA ALA A 57 4.07 -1.96 -8.66
C ALA A 57 2.98 -1.21 -7.88
N ILE A 58 2.94 -1.32 -6.55
CA ILE A 58 2.04 -0.54 -5.68
C ILE A 58 2.30 0.96 -5.85
N TRP A 59 3.57 1.38 -5.89
CA TRP A 59 3.92 2.78 -6.09
C TRP A 59 3.33 3.34 -7.40
N CYS A 60 3.32 2.53 -8.47
CA CYS A 60 2.78 2.92 -9.77
C CYS A 60 1.25 3.04 -9.80
N LEU A 61 0.50 2.46 -8.84
CA LEU A 61 -0.96 2.60 -8.77
C LEU A 61 -1.42 4.06 -8.65
N ARG A 62 -0.54 4.97 -8.19
CA ARG A 62 -0.81 6.41 -8.16
C ARG A 62 -1.05 7.05 -9.53
N THR A 63 -0.72 6.34 -10.61
CA THR A 63 -0.97 6.79 -11.99
C THR A 63 -2.42 6.58 -12.43
N LEU A 64 -3.20 5.84 -11.65
CA LEU A 64 -4.63 5.62 -11.84
C LEU A 64 -5.46 6.76 -11.25
N PRO A 65 -6.70 6.94 -11.70
CA PRO A 65 -7.61 7.93 -11.13
C PRO A 65 -7.84 7.71 -9.63
N ASN A 66 -8.11 8.79 -8.91
CA ASN A 66 -8.66 8.69 -7.57
C ASN A 66 -9.99 7.92 -7.63
N TYR A 67 -10.24 7.04 -6.64
CA TYR A 67 -11.40 6.17 -6.59
C TYR A 67 -11.47 5.10 -7.71
N ASP A 68 -10.31 4.72 -8.26
CA ASP A 68 -10.22 3.51 -9.08
C ASP A 68 -10.61 2.29 -8.25
N LEU A 69 -11.62 1.54 -8.70
CA LEU A 69 -12.21 0.47 -7.91
C LEU A 69 -11.25 -0.70 -7.69
N GLU A 70 -10.41 -1.03 -8.68
CA GLU A 70 -9.40 -2.09 -8.54
C GLU A 70 -8.36 -1.71 -7.48
N VAL A 71 -7.93 -0.43 -7.46
CA VAL A 71 -7.01 0.09 -6.42
C VAL A 71 -7.67 0.06 -5.04
N MET A 72 -8.94 0.43 -4.95
CA MET A 72 -9.66 0.41 -3.68
C MET A 72 -9.88 -1.01 -3.16
N GLU A 73 -10.19 -1.96 -4.03
CA GLU A 73 -10.30 -3.38 -3.69
C GLU A 73 -8.97 -3.94 -3.18
N PHE A 74 -7.86 -3.62 -3.85
CA PHE A 74 -6.53 -3.99 -3.38
C PHE A 74 -6.24 -3.47 -1.96
N LYS A 75 -6.51 -2.18 -1.73
CA LYS A 75 -6.34 -1.55 -0.41
C LYS A 75 -7.21 -2.21 0.65
N LEU A 76 -8.49 -2.47 0.33
CA LEU A 76 -9.43 -3.13 1.23
C LEU A 76 -8.92 -4.51 1.66
N LYS A 77 -8.53 -5.36 0.70
CA LYS A 77 -8.02 -6.70 0.99
C LYS A 77 -6.76 -6.67 1.87
N CYS A 78 -5.82 -5.78 1.58
CA CYS A 78 -4.62 -5.61 2.41
C CYS A 78 -4.96 -5.15 3.84
N ALA A 79 -5.86 -4.18 3.99
CA ALA A 79 -6.23 -3.65 5.30
C ALA A 79 -7.05 -4.66 6.14
N ARG A 80 -7.96 -5.41 5.52
CA ARG A 80 -8.72 -6.48 6.20
C ARG A 80 -7.83 -7.54 6.84
N ARG A 81 -6.67 -7.84 6.23
CA ARG A 81 -5.73 -8.81 6.79
C ARG A 81 -5.21 -8.41 8.18
N VAL A 82 -5.06 -7.13 8.43
CA VAL A 82 -4.52 -6.58 9.69
C VAL A 82 -5.58 -5.92 10.57
N GLU A 83 -6.85 -5.93 10.16
CA GLU A 83 -7.98 -5.35 10.90
C GLU A 83 -8.06 -5.87 12.34
N HIS A 84 -7.74 -7.15 12.57
CA HIS A 84 -7.75 -7.79 13.89
C HIS A 84 -6.75 -7.17 14.90
N LEU A 85 -5.80 -6.36 14.44
CA LEU A 85 -4.86 -5.63 15.30
C LEU A 85 -5.50 -4.36 15.89
N ASP A 86 -6.55 -3.85 15.26
CA ASP A 86 -7.31 -2.71 15.78
C ASP A 86 -8.29 -3.16 16.89
N ARG A 87 -7.99 -2.73 18.11
CA ARG A 87 -8.82 -3.03 19.29
C ARG A 87 -10.02 -2.09 19.43
N SER A 88 -10.01 -0.94 18.76
CA SER A 88 -11.08 0.05 18.83
C SER A 88 -12.31 -0.34 18.01
N GLY A 89 -12.11 -1.16 16.95
CA GLY A 89 -13.13 -1.47 15.95
C GLY A 89 -13.30 -0.38 14.88
N THR A 90 -12.64 0.75 15.02
CA THR A 90 -12.77 1.89 14.10
C THR A 90 -12.27 1.55 12.70
N ALA A 91 -11.19 0.77 12.59
CA ALA A 91 -10.69 0.30 11.30
C ALA A 91 -11.73 -0.56 10.60
N LYS A 92 -12.40 -1.47 11.33
CA LYS A 92 -13.48 -2.29 10.79
C LYS A 92 -14.61 -1.45 10.21
N ASP A 93 -15.09 -0.46 10.95
CA ASP A 93 -16.19 0.40 10.51
C ASP A 93 -15.81 1.18 9.24
N CYS A 94 -14.59 1.70 9.17
CA CYS A 94 -14.08 2.39 7.99
C CYS A 94 -13.97 1.44 6.78
N LEU A 95 -13.47 0.22 6.98
CA LEU A 95 -13.35 -0.77 5.91
C LEU A 95 -14.71 -1.29 5.44
N ASP A 96 -15.71 -1.36 6.32
CA ASP A 96 -17.09 -1.71 5.95
C ASP A 96 -17.74 -0.63 5.06
N VAL A 97 -17.42 0.65 5.29
CA VAL A 97 -17.84 1.75 4.40
C VAL A 97 -17.15 1.65 3.04
N LEU A 98 -15.85 1.35 3.02
CA LEU A 98 -15.09 1.17 1.78
C LEU A 98 -15.63 -0.02 0.95
N ASP A 99 -15.97 -1.13 1.59
CA ASP A 99 -16.55 -2.31 0.95
C ASP A 99 -17.92 -1.96 0.31
N ARG A 100 -18.78 -1.25 1.06
CA ARG A 100 -20.06 -0.76 0.52
C ARG A 100 -19.87 0.21 -0.65
N PHE A 101 -18.84 1.06 -0.60
CA PHE A 101 -18.55 1.97 -1.71
C PHE A 101 -18.14 1.22 -2.98
N ILE A 102 -17.26 0.22 -2.86
CA ILE A 102 -16.86 -0.66 -3.98
C ILE A 102 -18.07 -1.38 -4.55
N GLY A 103 -18.97 -1.84 -3.69
CA GLY A 103 -20.25 -2.46 -4.08
C GLY A 103 -21.34 -1.49 -4.59
N GLY A 104 -21.06 -0.19 -4.67
CA GLY A 104 -22.02 0.83 -5.12
C GLY A 104 -23.10 1.20 -4.11
N ASN A 105 -22.94 0.82 -2.83
CA ASN A 105 -23.91 1.00 -1.74
C ASN A 105 -23.48 2.09 -0.72
N ALA A 106 -22.47 2.90 -1.04
CA ALA A 106 -22.07 4.07 -0.29
C ALA A 106 -21.58 5.17 -1.24
N THR A 107 -21.55 6.41 -0.75
CA THR A 107 -21.12 7.59 -1.51
C THR A 107 -19.67 7.97 -1.20
N LYS A 108 -19.10 8.91 -1.96
CA LYS A 108 -17.79 9.49 -1.66
C LYS A 108 -17.79 10.30 -0.36
N ASP A 109 -18.94 10.86 0.00
CA ASP A 109 -19.10 11.60 1.25
C ASP A 109 -19.07 10.65 2.44
N ASP A 110 -19.75 9.48 2.35
CA ASP A 110 -19.67 8.44 3.38
C ASP A 110 -18.22 7.96 3.60
N LEU A 111 -17.44 7.79 2.51
CA LEU A 111 -16.02 7.42 2.61
C LEU A 111 -15.18 8.49 3.32
N ARG A 112 -15.40 9.75 2.98
CA ARG A 112 -14.67 10.86 3.60
C ARG A 112 -14.98 10.96 5.08
N ASP A 113 -16.25 10.83 5.45
CA ASP A 113 -16.69 10.93 6.84
C ASP A 113 -16.15 9.75 7.68
N ALA A 114 -16.15 8.54 7.12
CA ALA A 114 -15.54 7.37 7.76
C ALA A 114 -14.02 7.53 7.94
N ALA A 115 -13.31 8.09 6.94
CA ALA A 115 -11.88 8.35 7.04
C ALA A 115 -11.54 9.43 8.06
N ALA A 116 -12.35 10.48 8.16
CA ALA A 116 -12.20 11.52 9.19
C ALA A 116 -12.40 10.95 10.60
N TYR A 117 -13.44 10.14 10.80
CA TYR A 117 -13.69 9.46 12.07
C TYR A 117 -12.54 8.53 12.48
N ALA A 118 -12.00 7.77 11.52
CA ALA A 118 -10.85 6.89 11.78
C ALA A 118 -9.57 7.67 12.13
N ALA A 119 -9.36 8.84 11.52
CA ALA A 119 -8.23 9.71 11.85
C ALA A 119 -8.33 10.26 13.26
N ASP A 120 -9.51 10.76 13.66
CA ASP A 120 -9.77 11.28 15.01
C ASP A 120 -9.58 10.19 16.09
N ALA A 121 -10.02 8.95 15.81
CA ALA A 121 -9.84 7.83 16.71
C ALA A 121 -8.38 7.39 16.82
N ALA A 122 -7.62 7.42 15.71
CA ALA A 122 -6.19 7.12 15.71
C ALA A 122 -5.38 8.15 16.52
N ASP A 123 -5.72 9.41 16.42
CA ASP A 123 -5.10 10.47 17.22
C ASP A 123 -5.37 10.28 18.72
N ALA A 124 -6.61 9.94 19.09
CA ALA A 124 -6.97 9.65 20.48
C ALA A 124 -6.22 8.41 21.04
N ALA A 125 -6.08 7.33 20.23
CA ALA A 125 -5.34 6.14 20.60
C ALA A 125 -3.83 6.41 20.76
N ALA A 126 -3.24 7.22 19.88
CA ALA A 126 -1.83 7.59 19.97
C ALA A 126 -1.51 8.35 21.28
N TYR A 127 -2.43 9.17 21.77
CA TYR A 127 -2.28 9.83 23.08
C TYR A 127 -2.39 8.87 24.27
N ALA A 128 -3.26 7.87 24.19
CA ALA A 128 -3.43 6.87 25.25
C ALA A 128 -2.21 5.91 25.33
N ASP A 129 -1.75 5.39 24.18
CA ASP A 129 -0.60 4.48 24.12
C ASP A 129 0.72 5.14 24.54
N ALA A 130 0.90 6.45 24.27
CA ALA A 130 2.10 7.18 24.68
C ALA A 130 2.19 7.33 26.21
N ALA A 131 1.08 7.40 26.91
CA ALA A 131 1.04 7.49 28.37
C ALA A 131 1.35 6.14 29.06
N ASP A 132 0.85 5.03 28.49
CA ASP A 132 1.07 3.67 29.04
C ASP A 132 2.45 3.09 28.65
N ALA A 133 2.95 3.37 27.44
CA ALA A 133 4.25 2.92 26.97
C ALA A 133 5.40 3.54 27.77
N ALA A 134 5.28 4.77 28.25
CA ALA A 134 6.29 5.43 29.08
C ALA A 134 6.46 4.77 30.45
N ALA A 135 5.44 4.09 30.97
CA ALA A 135 5.48 3.41 32.25
C ALA A 135 6.13 2.01 32.22
N TYR A 136 6.11 1.32 31.07
CA TYR A 136 6.61 -0.08 30.91
C TYR A 136 7.97 -0.22 30.24
N ALA A 137 8.51 0.84 29.65
CA ALA A 137 9.68 0.77 28.75
C ALA A 137 11.05 0.64 29.46
N ALA A 138 11.10 0.73 30.79
CA ALA A 138 12.40 0.83 31.48
C ALA A 138 13.12 -0.52 31.76
N ASP A 139 12.44 -1.66 31.85
CA ASP A 139 13.03 -2.87 32.42
C ASP A 139 13.16 -4.12 31.53
N ALA A 140 12.65 -4.13 30.28
CA ALA A 140 12.61 -5.34 29.45
C ALA A 140 13.33 -5.27 28.08
N ALA A 141 14.06 -4.21 27.80
CA ALA A 141 14.35 -3.77 26.44
C ALA A 141 15.41 -4.57 25.66
N TYR A 142 16.38 -5.25 26.26
CA TYR A 142 17.57 -5.73 25.51
C TYR A 142 17.46 -7.14 24.91
N ALA A 143 16.73 -8.06 25.50
CA ALA A 143 16.60 -9.44 24.99
C ALA A 143 15.44 -9.62 24.01
N ALA A 144 14.45 -8.74 24.08
CA ALA A 144 13.27 -8.75 23.21
C ALA A 144 13.53 -8.18 21.81
N ASP A 145 14.49 -7.25 21.67
CA ASP A 145 14.71 -6.52 20.41
C ASP A 145 15.19 -7.39 19.25
N ALA A 146 16.10 -8.32 19.47
CA ALA A 146 16.61 -9.19 18.40
C ALA A 146 15.54 -10.19 17.90
N ALA A 147 14.76 -10.75 18.82
CA ALA A 147 13.67 -11.66 18.48
C ALA A 147 12.50 -10.93 17.82
N ALA A 148 12.19 -9.72 18.30
CA ALA A 148 11.17 -8.86 17.70
C ALA A 148 11.57 -8.40 16.28
N TYR A 149 12.83 -8.08 16.05
CA TYR A 149 13.35 -7.70 14.73
C TYR A 149 13.25 -8.84 13.72
N ALA A 150 13.63 -10.07 14.13
CA ALA A 150 13.53 -11.25 13.27
C ALA A 150 12.06 -11.62 12.96
N ALA A 151 11.17 -11.53 13.96
CA ALA A 151 9.75 -11.77 13.79
C ALA A 151 9.10 -10.70 12.89
N ALA A 152 9.47 -9.43 13.06
CA ALA A 152 8.99 -8.34 12.20
C ALA A 152 9.45 -8.51 10.74
N ALA A 153 10.70 -8.96 10.51
CA ALA A 153 11.20 -9.23 9.17
C ALA A 153 10.46 -10.39 8.49
N ALA A 154 10.17 -11.47 9.22
CA ALA A 154 9.40 -12.60 8.72
C ALA A 154 7.95 -12.21 8.42
N ALA A 155 7.31 -11.44 9.31
CA ALA A 155 5.96 -10.91 9.10
C ALA A 155 5.89 -9.97 7.88
N ALA A 156 6.89 -9.11 7.70
CA ALA A 156 6.98 -8.25 6.53
C ALA A 156 7.17 -9.02 5.23
N ALA A 157 7.90 -10.15 5.24
CA ALA A 157 8.06 -11.01 4.07
C ALA A 157 6.75 -11.71 3.71
N ALA A 158 6.05 -12.28 4.69
CA ALA A 158 4.74 -12.91 4.49
C ALA A 158 3.69 -11.91 4.00
N GLU A 159 3.73 -10.67 4.48
CA GLU A 159 2.83 -9.62 4.03
C GLU A 159 3.10 -9.22 2.57
N ARG A 160 4.36 -9.12 2.15
CA ARG A 160 4.71 -8.84 0.74
C ARG A 160 4.28 -9.97 -0.19
N GLU A 161 4.37 -11.22 0.25
CA GLU A 161 3.90 -12.37 -0.53
C GLU A 161 2.37 -12.32 -0.71
N TYR A 162 1.63 -12.05 0.36
CA TYR A 162 0.19 -11.85 0.32
C TYR A 162 -0.22 -10.68 -0.59
N GLN A 163 0.43 -9.52 -0.45
CA GLN A 163 0.20 -8.37 -1.32
C GLN A 163 0.48 -8.68 -2.79
N THR A 164 1.53 -9.46 -3.07
CA THR A 164 1.87 -9.90 -4.42
C THR A 164 0.80 -10.80 -5.01
N GLN A 165 0.27 -11.73 -4.22
CA GLN A 165 -0.82 -12.61 -4.64
C GLN A 165 -2.07 -11.80 -4.98
N ILE A 166 -2.55 -10.95 -4.08
CA ILE A 166 -3.74 -10.12 -4.32
C ILE A 166 -3.53 -9.17 -5.51
N PHE A 167 -2.34 -8.63 -5.64
CA PHE A 167 -2.03 -7.76 -6.76
C PHE A 167 -2.18 -8.49 -8.10
N ARG A 168 -1.73 -9.74 -8.18
CA ARG A 168 -1.92 -10.58 -9.36
C ARG A 168 -3.39 -10.92 -9.62
N GLU A 169 -4.17 -11.16 -8.57
CA GLU A 169 -5.60 -11.47 -8.69
C GLU A 169 -6.40 -10.29 -9.25
N ILE A 170 -6.05 -9.05 -8.87
CA ILE A 170 -6.80 -7.85 -9.24
C ILE A 170 -6.32 -7.26 -10.58
N PHE A 171 -5.01 -7.20 -10.79
CA PHE A 171 -4.41 -6.50 -11.93
C PHE A 171 -3.88 -7.46 -13.03
N GLY A 172 -3.98 -8.77 -12.85
CA GLY A 172 -3.60 -9.82 -13.81
C GLY A 172 -4.79 -10.34 -14.62
#